data_a8f6aa8827d440f3a12b2e6c8a1c06a1
#
_entry.id   a8f6aa8827d440f3a12b2e6c8a1c06a1
#
_cell.length_a   1.000
_cell.length_b   1.000
_cell.length_c   1.000
_cell.angle_alpha   90.00
_cell.angle_beta   90.00
_cell.angle_gamma   90.00
#
_symmetry.space_group_name_H-M   'P 1'
#
loop_
_entity.id
_entity.type
_entity.pdbx_description
1 polymer ?
#
loop_
_entity_poly.entity_id
_entity_poly.type
_entity_poly.pdbx_seq_one_letter_code
_entity_poly.pdbx_strand_id
1 'polypeptide(L)'
;DIIIDFNGDFNTIIGRNDVGKSTILEALDVFFDGGTVPLTIDDLRVDAPLADRNIVIGVTFKVEPNKQYDLDAGNLTTLENEYLLDKDGNLQIEKVWDCSSKSITARSLSTFIVANYFSAYAEAPLITQTQPKLKGLCETKGVVLPEGFDGRYSSSYRNALYKHLLDKSTKEVKISIEKEDAKKIYEKLHNEFPIFALFQADRQNKDTDKDIQDP
;
A
#
# COMPACT_ATOMS: atom_id res chain seq x y z
N ASP A 1 -7.29 14.39 10.21
CA ASP A 1 -6.28 13.36 9.98
C ASP A 1 -5.35 13.29 11.18
N ILE A 2 -4.95 12.09 11.58
CA ILE A 2 -3.99 11.86 12.65
C ILE A 2 -2.77 11.23 12.03
N ILE A 3 -1.57 11.78 12.32
CA ILE A 3 -0.29 11.23 11.88
C ILE A 3 0.48 10.86 13.15
N ILE A 4 1.04 9.66 13.18
CA ILE A 4 1.79 9.12 14.31
C ILE A 4 3.08 8.54 13.81
N ASP A 5 4.20 9.01 14.35
CA ASP A 5 5.53 8.46 14.05
C ASP A 5 5.89 7.42 15.10
N PHE A 6 6.28 6.23 14.65
CA PHE A 6 6.77 5.16 15.50
C PHE A 6 8.30 5.09 15.42
N ASN A 7 8.94 5.02 16.56
CA ASN A 7 10.38 4.76 16.68
C ASN A 7 10.66 3.26 16.64
N GLY A 8 11.90 2.87 16.31
CA GLY A 8 12.26 1.49 16.03
C GLY A 8 12.08 0.47 17.16
N ASP A 9 12.18 0.89 18.45
CA ASP A 9 12.26 -0.08 19.54
C ASP A 9 11.02 -0.10 20.43
N PHE A 10 10.73 1.02 21.07
CA PHE A 10 9.65 1.11 22.05
C PHE A 10 8.87 2.41 21.90
N ASN A 11 7.55 2.30 21.83
CA ASN A 11 6.64 3.45 21.75
C ASN A 11 5.57 3.35 22.83
N THR A 12 5.33 4.45 23.56
CA THR A 12 4.31 4.52 24.59
C THR A 12 3.27 5.55 24.23
N ILE A 13 2.01 5.13 24.17
CA ILE A 13 0.87 6.01 23.93
C ILE A 13 0.21 6.33 25.27
N ILE A 14 0.31 7.61 25.70
CA ILE A 14 -0.19 8.08 26.99
C ILE A 14 -1.32 9.09 26.76
N GLY A 15 -2.36 9.03 27.58
CA GLY A 15 -3.48 9.97 27.52
C GLY A 15 -4.58 9.55 28.48
N ARG A 16 -5.61 10.43 28.64
CA ARG A 16 -6.82 10.11 29.40
C ARG A 16 -7.57 8.93 28.77
N ASN A 17 -8.52 8.34 29.52
CA ASN A 17 -9.44 7.38 28.93
C ASN A 17 -10.28 8.07 27.84
N ASP A 18 -10.69 7.31 26.85
CA ASP A 18 -11.56 7.73 25.73
C ASP A 18 -10.96 8.78 24.77
N VAL A 19 -9.61 8.95 24.74
CA VAL A 19 -8.92 9.83 23.78
C VAL A 19 -8.43 9.10 22.52
N GLY A 20 -8.86 7.85 22.28
CA GLY A 20 -8.52 7.11 21.07
C GLY A 20 -7.18 6.36 21.09
N LYS A 21 -6.59 6.11 22.27
CA LYS A 21 -5.33 5.33 22.36
C LYS A 21 -5.46 3.92 21.80
N SER A 22 -6.53 3.21 22.17
CA SER A 22 -6.82 1.86 21.67
C SER A 22 -7.09 1.89 20.16
N THR A 23 -7.80 2.89 19.67
CA THR A 23 -8.14 3.04 18.25
C THR A 23 -6.90 3.08 17.35
N ILE A 24 -5.76 3.62 17.84
CA ILE A 24 -4.50 3.60 17.08
C ILE A 24 -3.99 2.17 16.90
N LEU A 25 -4.01 1.37 17.98
CA LEU A 25 -3.56 -0.03 17.92
C LEU A 25 -4.54 -0.90 17.13
N GLU A 26 -5.84 -0.65 17.26
CA GLU A 26 -6.90 -1.30 16.50
C GLU A 26 -6.78 -0.99 14.99
N ALA A 27 -6.46 0.25 14.63
CA ALA A 27 -6.20 0.63 13.23
C ALA A 27 -4.99 -0.12 12.65
N LEU A 28 -3.93 -0.35 13.44
CA LEU A 28 -2.80 -1.17 13.02
C LEU A 28 -3.20 -2.64 12.86
N ASP A 29 -4.02 -3.20 13.78
CA ASP A 29 -4.55 -4.56 13.66
C ASP A 29 -5.34 -4.73 12.36
N VAL A 30 -6.21 -3.78 12.04
CA VAL A 30 -6.98 -3.76 10.79
C VAL A 30 -6.06 -3.60 9.58
N PHE A 31 -5.04 -2.75 9.64
CA PHE A 31 -4.11 -2.54 8.53
C PHE A 31 -3.28 -3.80 8.22
N PHE A 32 -2.79 -4.48 9.24
CA PHE A 32 -1.96 -5.69 9.10
C PHE A 32 -2.76 -6.99 9.01
N ASP A 33 -4.09 -6.90 8.88
CA ASP A 33 -5.00 -8.04 8.79
C ASP A 33 -4.87 -9.00 10.01
N GLY A 34 -4.61 -8.43 11.20
CA GLY A 34 -4.40 -9.17 12.45
C GLY A 34 -5.64 -9.92 12.94
N GLY A 35 -6.83 -9.46 12.56
CA GLY A 35 -8.11 -10.15 12.79
C GLY A 35 -8.60 -10.13 14.24
N THR A 36 -7.95 -9.36 15.12
CA THR A 36 -8.39 -9.21 16.53
C THR A 36 -9.59 -8.28 16.63
N VAL A 37 -9.63 -7.24 15.80
CA VAL A 37 -10.69 -6.23 15.80
C VAL A 37 -11.37 -6.20 14.41
N PRO A 38 -12.71 -6.43 14.36
CA PRO A 38 -13.43 -6.28 13.10
C PRO A 38 -13.66 -4.80 12.81
N LEU A 39 -13.37 -4.36 11.57
CA LEU A 39 -13.75 -3.04 11.09
C LEU A 39 -15.24 -3.02 10.74
N THR A 40 -15.98 -2.06 11.26
CA THR A 40 -17.43 -1.92 11.08
C THR A 40 -17.80 -0.54 10.53
N ILE A 41 -19.05 -0.38 10.12
CA ILE A 41 -19.57 0.90 9.67
C ILE A 41 -19.62 1.95 10.80
N ASP A 42 -19.66 1.50 12.04
CA ASP A 42 -19.70 2.36 13.21
C ASP A 42 -18.36 3.05 13.48
N ASP A 43 -17.28 2.55 12.86
CA ASP A 43 -15.94 3.18 12.89
C ASP A 43 -15.84 4.37 11.93
N LEU A 44 -16.84 4.55 11.07
CA LEU A 44 -16.89 5.74 10.21
C LEU A 44 -17.20 6.98 11.04
N ARG A 45 -16.47 8.05 10.77
CA ARG A 45 -16.68 9.35 11.38
C ARG A 45 -18.16 9.78 11.26
N VAL A 46 -18.77 10.16 12.38
CA VAL A 46 -20.22 10.49 12.47
C VAL A 46 -20.61 11.64 11.53
N ASP A 47 -19.72 12.59 11.32
CA ASP A 47 -19.94 13.76 10.47
C ASP A 47 -19.37 13.59 9.04
N ALA A 48 -19.07 12.33 8.61
CA ALA A 48 -18.57 12.06 7.29
C ALA A 48 -19.55 12.55 6.20
N PRO A 49 -19.08 13.38 5.25
CA PRO A 49 -19.92 13.81 4.14
C PRO A 49 -20.42 12.63 3.32
N LEU A 50 -21.61 12.72 2.74
CA LEU A 50 -22.14 11.66 1.86
C LEU A 50 -21.23 11.37 0.66
N ALA A 51 -20.46 12.36 0.22
CA ALA A 51 -19.53 12.23 -0.89
C ALA A 51 -18.18 11.60 -0.50
N ASP A 52 -17.90 11.48 0.82
CA ASP A 52 -16.62 10.94 1.33
C ASP A 52 -16.88 10.05 2.54
N ARG A 53 -17.46 8.89 2.28
CA ARG A 53 -17.76 7.87 3.27
C ARG A 53 -16.69 6.78 3.23
N ASN A 54 -15.44 7.17 3.48
CA ASN A 54 -14.32 6.25 3.48
C ASN A 54 -13.66 6.19 4.85
N ILE A 55 -13.26 5.00 5.25
CA ILE A 55 -12.26 4.81 6.31
C ILE A 55 -10.92 4.60 5.62
N VAL A 56 -9.94 5.39 6.00
CA VAL A 56 -8.61 5.36 5.39
C VAL A 56 -7.57 5.12 6.47
N ILE A 57 -6.76 4.07 6.28
CA ILE A 57 -5.60 3.79 7.13
C ILE A 57 -4.37 3.70 6.25
N GLY A 58 -3.40 4.59 6.49
CA GLY A 58 -2.13 4.63 5.78
C GLY A 58 -0.98 4.27 6.70
N VAL A 59 -0.02 3.49 6.21
CA VAL A 59 1.24 3.18 6.90
C VAL A 59 2.42 3.46 5.97
N THR A 60 3.41 4.16 6.50
CA THR A 60 4.65 4.49 5.78
C THR A 60 5.80 3.65 6.35
N PHE A 61 6.46 2.92 5.47
CA PHE A 61 7.58 2.04 5.80
C PHE A 61 8.89 2.65 5.30
N LYS A 62 9.91 2.60 6.14
CA LYS A 62 11.27 2.79 5.68
C LYS A 62 11.69 1.57 4.87
N VAL A 63 12.20 1.77 3.68
CA VAL A 63 12.62 0.69 2.79
C VAL A 63 14.15 0.59 2.72
N GLU A 64 14.66 -0.62 2.47
CA GLU A 64 16.07 -0.83 2.18
C GLU A 64 16.38 -0.27 0.78
N PRO A 65 17.37 0.63 0.65
CA PRO A 65 17.77 1.16 -0.65
C PRO A 65 18.19 0.05 -1.62
N ASN A 66 17.81 0.17 -2.88
CA ASN A 66 18.17 -0.77 -3.96
C ASN A 66 17.72 -2.22 -3.75
N LYS A 67 16.78 -2.50 -2.84
CA LYS A 67 16.21 -3.83 -2.69
C LYS A 67 15.52 -4.27 -3.99
N GLN A 68 15.91 -5.45 -4.49
CA GLN A 68 15.42 -5.98 -5.75
C GLN A 68 14.21 -6.90 -5.55
N TYR A 69 13.25 -6.75 -6.43
CA TYR A 69 12.04 -7.58 -6.50
C TYR A 69 12.00 -8.28 -7.86
N ASP A 70 11.85 -9.59 -7.85
CA ASP A 70 11.67 -10.39 -9.07
C ASP A 70 10.19 -10.41 -9.45
N LEU A 71 9.83 -9.71 -10.52
CA LEU A 71 8.44 -9.64 -11.00
C LEU A 71 8.07 -10.84 -11.87
N ASP A 72 9.00 -11.29 -12.71
CA ASP A 72 8.81 -12.39 -13.66
C ASP A 72 10.15 -13.08 -13.89
N ALA A 73 10.34 -14.30 -13.38
CA ALA A 73 11.45 -15.24 -13.70
C ALA A 73 12.78 -14.58 -14.13
N GLY A 74 13.37 -13.75 -13.27
CA GLY A 74 14.64 -13.04 -13.53
C GLY A 74 14.49 -11.60 -14.01
N ASN A 75 13.28 -11.05 -14.05
CA ASN A 75 13.04 -9.64 -14.29
C ASN A 75 13.08 -8.86 -12.96
N LEU A 76 14.28 -8.47 -12.56
CA LEU A 76 14.52 -7.75 -11.32
C LEU A 76 14.24 -6.26 -11.48
N THR A 77 13.54 -5.67 -10.51
CA THR A 77 13.32 -4.23 -10.41
C THR A 77 13.43 -3.77 -8.97
N THR A 78 13.45 -2.46 -8.75
CA THR A 78 13.40 -1.84 -7.41
C THR A 78 12.20 -0.91 -7.31
N LEU A 79 11.81 -0.54 -6.11
CA LEU A 79 10.73 0.44 -5.90
C LEU A 79 11.10 1.80 -6.48
N GLU A 80 12.37 2.18 -6.41
CA GLU A 80 12.90 3.41 -6.99
C GLU A 80 12.78 3.39 -8.53
N ASN A 81 13.14 2.29 -9.18
CA ASN A 81 13.08 2.15 -10.64
C ASN A 81 11.65 2.19 -11.18
N GLU A 82 10.69 1.77 -10.36
CA GLU A 82 9.27 1.80 -10.71
C GLU A 82 8.55 3.06 -10.22
N TYR A 83 9.26 3.98 -9.55
CA TYR A 83 8.73 5.23 -9.00
C TYR A 83 7.56 4.99 -8.03
N LEU A 84 7.74 4.03 -7.10
CA LEU A 84 6.73 3.61 -6.12
C LEU A 84 6.97 4.16 -4.71
N LEU A 85 7.94 5.02 -4.55
CA LEU A 85 8.25 5.67 -3.28
C LEU A 85 7.63 7.07 -3.20
N ASP A 86 7.38 7.51 -1.98
CA ASP A 86 7.00 8.89 -1.71
C ASP A 86 8.16 9.88 -1.98
N LYS A 87 7.94 11.17 -1.75
CA LYS A 87 8.96 12.21 -1.95
C LYS A 87 10.17 12.08 -1.01
N ASP A 88 10.01 11.36 0.11
CA ASP A 88 11.03 11.18 1.15
C ASP A 88 11.74 9.82 1.00
N GLY A 89 11.42 9.05 -0.04
CA GLY A 89 12.03 7.76 -0.35
C GLY A 89 11.47 6.60 0.49
N ASN A 90 10.28 6.74 1.06
CA ASN A 90 9.61 5.70 1.83
C ASN A 90 8.50 5.03 1.01
N LEU A 91 8.12 3.82 1.40
CA LEU A 91 6.97 3.11 0.86
C LEU A 91 5.73 3.45 1.68
N GLN A 92 4.78 4.15 1.08
CA GLN A 92 3.49 4.44 1.70
C GLN A 92 2.40 3.54 1.12
N ILE A 93 1.75 2.76 1.98
CA ILE A 93 0.59 1.94 1.63
C ILE A 93 -0.64 2.52 2.30
N GLU A 94 -1.71 2.64 1.54
CA GLU A 94 -3.00 3.15 2.01
C GLU A 94 -4.10 2.12 1.71
N LYS A 95 -4.82 1.71 2.74
CA LYS A 95 -6.02 0.88 2.66
C LYS A 95 -7.24 1.80 2.83
N VAL A 96 -8.17 1.71 1.89
CA VAL A 96 -9.38 2.54 1.84
C VAL A 96 -10.60 1.63 1.83
N TRP A 97 -11.48 1.78 2.81
CA TRP A 97 -12.75 1.05 2.87
C TRP A 97 -13.89 1.98 2.51
N ASP A 98 -14.58 1.66 1.42
CA ASP A 98 -15.83 2.31 1.03
C ASP A 98 -16.97 1.91 1.97
N CYS A 99 -17.46 2.88 2.73
CA CYS A 99 -18.53 2.76 3.71
C CYS A 99 -19.88 3.30 3.18
N SER A 100 -20.06 3.39 1.87
CA SER A 100 -21.32 3.82 1.25
C SER A 100 -22.44 2.80 1.44
N SER A 101 -22.10 1.53 1.65
CA SER A 101 -23.03 0.43 1.92
C SER A 101 -23.31 0.29 3.42
N LYS A 102 -24.34 -0.49 3.78
CA LYS A 102 -24.74 -0.76 5.17
C LYS A 102 -23.73 -1.62 5.94
N SER A 103 -22.82 -2.29 5.26
CA SER A 103 -21.79 -3.14 5.87
C SER A 103 -20.51 -3.09 5.07
N ILE A 104 -19.38 -3.21 5.77
CA ILE A 104 -18.05 -3.34 5.17
C ILE A 104 -17.85 -4.81 4.79
N THR A 105 -17.38 -5.05 3.58
CA THR A 105 -17.08 -6.38 3.05
C THR A 105 -15.69 -6.37 2.43
N ALA A 106 -15.16 -7.54 2.08
CA ALA A 106 -13.89 -7.62 1.36
C ALA A 106 -13.87 -6.81 0.05
N ARG A 107 -15.03 -6.59 -0.58
CA ARG A 107 -15.16 -5.78 -1.81
C ARG A 107 -15.15 -4.27 -1.55
N SER A 108 -15.33 -3.86 -0.31
CA SER A 108 -15.25 -2.44 0.10
C SER A 108 -13.81 -1.95 0.20
N LEU A 109 -12.84 -2.87 0.32
CA LEU A 109 -11.41 -2.54 0.45
C LEU A 109 -10.78 -2.29 -0.91
N SER A 110 -10.10 -1.15 -1.02
CA SER A 110 -9.13 -0.84 -2.07
C SER A 110 -7.79 -0.50 -1.45
N THR A 111 -6.71 -1.04 -2.01
CA THR A 111 -5.35 -0.78 -1.52
C THR A 111 -4.53 -0.05 -2.57
N PHE A 112 -3.75 0.93 -2.11
CA PHE A 112 -2.95 1.80 -2.96
C PHE A 112 -1.52 1.90 -2.44
N ILE A 113 -0.57 2.03 -3.37
CA ILE A 113 0.74 2.61 -3.09
C ILE A 113 0.60 4.10 -3.35
N VAL A 114 0.95 4.94 -2.37
CA VAL A 114 0.98 6.40 -2.50
C VAL A 114 2.40 6.80 -2.84
N ALA A 115 2.62 7.28 -4.04
CA ALA A 115 3.96 7.51 -4.58
C ALA A 115 4.11 8.88 -5.22
N ASN A 116 5.34 9.38 -5.25
CA ASN A 116 5.70 10.57 -6.03
C ASN A 116 5.96 10.15 -7.48
N TYR A 117 4.90 10.17 -8.30
CA TYR A 117 4.88 9.59 -9.64
C TYR A 117 4.85 10.65 -10.74
N PHE A 118 5.30 10.31 -11.94
CA PHE A 118 5.30 11.23 -13.07
C PHE A 118 3.91 11.78 -13.39
N SER A 119 3.81 13.10 -13.45
CA SER A 119 2.55 13.80 -13.76
C SER A 119 1.96 13.38 -15.10
N ALA A 120 2.81 13.06 -16.09
CA ALA A 120 2.43 12.60 -17.42
C ALA A 120 1.68 11.25 -17.41
N TYR A 121 1.87 10.42 -16.39
CA TYR A 121 1.25 9.10 -16.26
C TYR A 121 0.41 8.95 -14.97
N ALA A 122 0.10 10.05 -14.30
CA ALA A 122 -0.60 10.02 -13.01
C ALA A 122 -2.00 9.41 -13.09
N GLU A 123 -2.71 9.64 -14.19
CA GLU A 123 -4.07 9.09 -14.39
C GLU A 123 -4.07 7.60 -14.78
N ALA A 124 -2.94 7.12 -15.33
CA ALA A 124 -2.77 5.74 -15.75
C ALA A 124 -1.33 5.27 -15.52
N PRO A 125 -0.95 5.00 -14.26
CA PRO A 125 0.41 4.61 -13.91
C PRO A 125 0.88 3.41 -14.72
N LEU A 126 2.10 3.48 -15.27
CA LEU A 126 2.59 2.50 -16.24
C LEU A 126 2.66 1.09 -15.64
N ILE A 127 2.90 0.99 -14.33
CA ILE A 127 2.98 -0.30 -13.63
C ILE A 127 1.63 -1.04 -13.55
N THR A 128 0.51 -0.33 -13.77
CA THR A 128 -0.85 -0.89 -13.83
C THR A 128 -1.29 -1.24 -15.24
N GLN A 129 -0.41 -1.06 -16.24
CA GLN A 129 -0.73 -1.27 -17.64
C GLN A 129 -0.27 -2.63 -18.14
N THR A 130 -1.06 -3.25 -19.02
CA THR A 130 -0.70 -4.50 -19.70
C THR A 130 0.48 -4.28 -20.64
N GLN A 131 1.28 -5.32 -20.87
CA GLN A 131 2.42 -5.26 -21.80
C GLN A 131 2.04 -4.79 -23.22
N PRO A 132 0.94 -5.27 -23.87
CA PRO A 132 0.53 -4.77 -25.19
C PRO A 132 0.25 -3.26 -25.19
N LYS A 133 -0.32 -2.74 -24.09
CA LYS A 133 -0.62 -1.31 -23.97
C LYS A 133 0.67 -0.49 -23.78
N LEU A 134 1.63 -0.98 -22.99
CA LEU A 134 2.95 -0.35 -22.85
C LEU A 134 3.70 -0.32 -24.20
N LYS A 135 3.67 -1.43 -24.94
CA LYS A 135 4.24 -1.52 -26.28
C LYS A 135 3.61 -0.48 -27.23
N GLY A 136 2.28 -0.41 -27.28
CA GLY A 136 1.56 0.57 -28.10
C GLY A 136 1.87 2.02 -27.70
N LEU A 137 2.07 2.29 -26.42
CA LEU A 137 2.52 3.60 -25.95
C LEU A 137 3.94 3.95 -26.45
N CYS A 138 4.88 3.00 -26.44
CA CYS A 138 6.22 3.20 -26.98
C CYS A 138 6.15 3.52 -28.49
N GLU A 139 5.37 2.79 -29.25
CA GLU A 139 5.19 2.99 -30.69
C GLU A 139 4.57 4.38 -30.97
N THR A 140 3.48 4.72 -30.28
CA THR A 140 2.76 5.99 -30.45
C THR A 140 3.63 7.21 -30.11
N LYS A 141 4.48 7.08 -29.11
CA LYS A 141 5.36 8.16 -28.65
C LYS A 141 6.72 8.18 -29.36
N GLY A 142 6.99 7.26 -30.28
CA GLY A 142 8.26 7.15 -30.99
C GLY A 142 9.44 6.88 -30.07
N VAL A 143 9.23 6.06 -29.03
CA VAL A 143 10.29 5.73 -28.06
C VAL A 143 11.36 4.88 -28.71
N VAL A 144 12.61 5.33 -28.68
CA VAL A 144 13.75 4.54 -29.12
C VAL A 144 14.05 3.48 -28.06
N LEU A 145 13.94 2.22 -28.44
CA LEU A 145 14.22 1.11 -27.53
C LEU A 145 15.76 0.96 -27.39
N PRO A 146 16.27 0.78 -26.16
CA PRO A 146 17.70 0.68 -25.91
C PRO A 146 18.31 -0.61 -26.48
N GLU A 147 19.62 -0.64 -26.70
CA GLU A 147 20.35 -1.85 -27.00
C GLU A 147 20.17 -2.87 -25.89
N GLY A 148 19.98 -4.15 -26.23
CA GLY A 148 19.68 -5.22 -25.27
C GLY A 148 18.25 -5.20 -24.72
N PHE A 149 17.33 -4.43 -25.34
CA PHE A 149 15.93 -4.39 -24.96
C PHE A 149 15.27 -5.78 -25.03
N ASP A 150 14.72 -6.22 -23.90
CA ASP A 150 13.95 -7.47 -23.84
C ASP A 150 12.45 -7.20 -23.80
N GLY A 151 11.79 -7.36 -24.95
CA GLY A 151 10.36 -7.13 -25.10
C GLY A 151 9.47 -8.19 -24.44
N ARG A 152 10.03 -9.20 -23.77
CA ARG A 152 9.25 -10.19 -22.98
C ARG A 152 8.73 -9.60 -21.68
N TYR A 153 9.37 -8.53 -21.16
CA TYR A 153 9.07 -7.96 -19.87
C TYR A 153 8.41 -6.58 -19.96
N SER A 154 7.33 -6.39 -19.20
CA SER A 154 6.64 -5.09 -19.09
C SER A 154 7.53 -3.99 -18.53
N SER A 155 8.42 -4.32 -17.59
CA SER A 155 9.38 -3.39 -16.99
C SER A 155 10.33 -2.77 -18.02
N SER A 156 10.73 -3.53 -19.06
CA SER A 156 11.58 -3.01 -20.14
C SER A 156 10.88 -1.85 -20.89
N TYR A 157 9.60 -2.01 -21.21
CA TYR A 157 8.81 -0.94 -21.82
C TYR A 157 8.62 0.26 -20.88
N ARG A 158 8.34 0.01 -19.59
CA ARG A 158 8.21 1.10 -18.61
C ARG A 158 9.49 1.92 -18.51
N ASN A 159 10.64 1.24 -18.37
CA ASN A 159 11.94 1.89 -18.30
C ASN A 159 12.23 2.74 -19.55
N ALA A 160 11.90 2.24 -20.74
CA ALA A 160 12.05 2.99 -21.99
C ALA A 160 11.15 4.24 -21.98
N LEU A 161 9.89 4.11 -21.56
CA LEU A 161 8.95 5.22 -21.45
C LEU A 161 9.40 6.27 -20.41
N TYR A 162 9.88 5.87 -19.22
CA TYR A 162 10.42 6.80 -18.23
C TYR A 162 11.65 7.58 -18.74
N LYS A 163 12.55 6.90 -19.46
CA LYS A 163 13.73 7.55 -20.05
C LYS A 163 13.36 8.52 -21.15
N HIS A 164 12.31 8.25 -21.90
CA HIS A 164 11.83 9.08 -23.00
C HIS A 164 11.13 10.36 -22.54
N LEU A 165 10.66 10.44 -21.29
CA LEU A 165 9.97 11.62 -20.78
C LEU A 165 10.87 12.86 -20.81
N LEU A 166 10.39 13.91 -21.49
CA LEU A 166 11.02 15.24 -21.52
C LEU A 166 10.69 16.00 -20.23
N ASP A 167 9.42 16.02 -19.86
CA ASP A 167 8.95 16.57 -18.59
C ASP A 167 8.95 15.49 -17.52
N LYS A 168 9.81 15.66 -16.53
CA LYS A 168 9.96 14.76 -15.38
C LYS A 168 9.26 15.28 -14.13
N SER A 169 8.33 16.22 -14.28
CA SER A 169 7.53 16.68 -13.15
C SER A 169 6.79 15.52 -12.49
N THR A 170 6.81 15.51 -11.17
CA THR A 170 6.15 14.47 -10.35
C THR A 170 5.07 15.09 -9.47
N LYS A 171 4.10 14.27 -9.11
CA LYS A 171 3.08 14.60 -8.12
C LYS A 171 2.74 13.35 -7.29
N GLU A 172 2.10 13.54 -6.16
CA GLU A 172 1.57 12.44 -5.39
C GLU A 172 0.44 11.74 -6.15
N VAL A 173 0.51 10.42 -6.26
CA VAL A 173 -0.44 9.58 -7.00
C VAL A 173 -0.75 8.34 -6.18
N LYS A 174 -2.03 7.97 -6.09
CA LYS A 174 -2.49 6.70 -5.54
C LYS A 174 -2.51 5.65 -6.65
N ILE A 175 -1.60 4.70 -6.57
CA ILE A 175 -1.43 3.62 -7.54
C ILE A 175 -2.16 2.38 -7.02
N SER A 176 -3.24 1.97 -7.69
CA SER A 176 -3.97 0.75 -7.32
C SER A 176 -3.09 -0.49 -7.50
N ILE A 177 -3.10 -1.36 -6.50
CA ILE A 177 -2.33 -2.61 -6.48
C ILE A 177 -3.10 -3.80 -7.09
N GLU A 178 -4.26 -3.59 -7.68
CA GLU A 178 -5.13 -4.68 -8.11
C GLU A 178 -4.74 -5.27 -9.47
N LYS A 179 -3.86 -4.60 -10.23
CA LYS A 179 -3.58 -4.91 -11.64
C LYS A 179 -2.10 -5.07 -11.92
N GLU A 180 -1.82 -5.99 -12.88
CA GLU A 180 -0.54 -6.18 -13.55
C GLU A 180 0.65 -6.29 -12.57
N ASP A 181 1.76 -5.63 -12.88
CA ASP A 181 2.98 -5.71 -12.07
C ASP A 181 2.84 -4.98 -10.72
N ALA A 182 1.91 -4.02 -10.59
CA ALA A 182 1.60 -3.39 -9.30
C ALA A 182 1.10 -4.43 -8.29
N LYS A 183 0.25 -5.37 -8.74
CA LYS A 183 -0.23 -6.49 -7.91
C LYS A 183 0.92 -7.42 -7.52
N LYS A 184 1.78 -7.79 -8.45
CA LYS A 184 2.92 -8.68 -8.19
C LYS A 184 3.90 -8.09 -7.18
N ILE A 185 4.22 -6.79 -7.31
CA ILE A 185 5.06 -6.08 -6.34
C ILE A 185 4.40 -6.08 -4.96
N TYR A 186 3.11 -5.73 -4.89
CA TYR A 186 2.42 -5.68 -3.61
C TYR A 186 2.36 -7.05 -2.92
N GLU A 187 2.11 -8.13 -3.63
CA GLU A 187 2.12 -9.49 -3.08
C GLU A 187 3.49 -9.83 -2.44
N LYS A 188 4.59 -9.38 -3.05
CA LYS A 188 5.93 -9.58 -2.48
C LYS A 188 6.17 -8.69 -1.25
N LEU A 189 5.79 -7.43 -1.33
CA LEU A 189 5.88 -6.48 -0.21
C LEU A 189 5.07 -6.94 1.00
N HIS A 190 3.85 -7.44 0.76
CA HIS A 190 2.97 -7.91 1.82
C HIS A 190 3.58 -9.07 2.62
N ASN A 191 4.33 -9.95 1.98
CA ASN A 191 5.05 -11.05 2.65
C ASN A 191 6.22 -10.57 3.52
N GLU A 192 6.65 -9.32 3.36
CA GLU A 192 7.77 -8.70 4.09
C GLU A 192 7.28 -7.72 5.16
N PHE A 193 5.98 -7.48 5.25
CA PHE A 193 5.43 -6.60 6.28
C PHE A 193 5.73 -7.16 7.67
N PRO A 194 5.94 -6.25 8.66
CA PRO A 194 6.09 -6.66 10.04
C PRO A 194 4.90 -7.50 10.51
N ILE A 195 5.18 -8.55 11.27
CA ILE A 195 4.11 -9.29 11.95
C ILE A 195 3.58 -8.39 13.07
N PHE A 196 2.28 -8.11 13.04
CA PHE A 196 1.59 -7.35 14.07
C PHE A 196 0.71 -8.26 14.90
N ALA A 197 0.75 -8.12 16.21
CA ALA A 197 -0.11 -8.84 17.14
C ALA A 197 -0.67 -7.87 18.19
N LEU A 198 -1.99 -7.74 18.26
CA LEU A 198 -2.69 -6.93 19.26
C LEU A 198 -3.01 -7.75 20.51
N PHE A 199 -2.44 -7.37 21.64
CA PHE A 199 -2.77 -7.93 22.95
C PHE A 199 -3.73 -7.01 23.68
N GLN A 200 -4.96 -7.45 23.90
CA GLN A 200 -5.97 -6.71 24.66
C GLN A 200 -5.78 -6.95 26.16
N ALA A 201 -5.76 -5.87 26.95
CA ALA A 201 -5.59 -5.95 28.40
C ALA A 201 -6.76 -6.64 29.13
N ASP A 202 -7.96 -6.59 28.56
CA ASP A 202 -9.21 -7.16 29.14
C ASP A 202 -9.55 -8.56 28.60
N ARG A 203 -8.56 -9.44 28.45
CA ARG A 203 -8.92 -10.86 28.44
C ARG A 203 -9.52 -11.17 29.79
N GLN A 204 -10.86 -11.26 29.87
CA GLN A 204 -11.48 -11.99 30.96
C GLN A 204 -10.94 -13.42 30.87
N ASN A 205 -10.02 -13.74 31.78
CA ASN A 205 -9.58 -15.13 31.99
C ASN A 205 -10.81 -15.93 32.36
N LYS A 206 -11.48 -16.49 31.36
CA LYS A 206 -12.47 -17.55 31.62
C LYS A 206 -11.66 -18.79 31.89
N ASP A 207 -11.92 -19.45 33.01
CA ASP A 207 -11.31 -20.74 33.41
C ASP A 207 -11.43 -21.84 32.33
N THR A 208 -12.00 -21.53 31.17
CA THR A 208 -12.20 -22.38 30.01
C THR A 208 -11.27 -22.11 28.86
N ASP A 209 -10.31 -21.15 28.96
CA ASP A 209 -9.30 -20.90 27.93
C ASP A 209 -8.38 -22.11 27.81
N LYS A 210 -8.48 -22.84 26.72
CA LYS A 210 -7.70 -24.05 26.43
C LYS A 210 -6.18 -23.80 26.45
N ASP A 211 -5.76 -22.56 26.25
CA ASP A 211 -4.33 -22.16 26.23
C ASP A 211 -3.72 -22.13 27.64
N ILE A 212 -4.53 -22.25 28.71
CA ILE A 212 -4.04 -22.28 30.10
C ILE A 212 -3.95 -23.73 30.61
N GLN A 213 -4.53 -24.69 29.91
CA GLN A 213 -4.64 -26.07 30.38
C GLN A 213 -3.57 -27.02 29.82
N ASP A 214 -2.70 -26.57 28.93
CA ASP A 214 -1.62 -27.39 28.37
C ASP A 214 -0.28 -26.67 28.53
N PRO A 215 0.57 -27.07 29.51
CA PRO A 215 1.92 -26.52 29.70
C PRO A 215 2.93 -27.08 28.68
#